data_6b5e314917cff342eff7a7c3c95a92f2
#
_entry.id   6b5e314917cff342eff7a7c3c95a92f2
#
_cell.length_a   1.000
_cell.length_b   1.000
_cell.length_c   1.000
_cell.angle_alpha   90.00
_cell.angle_beta   90.00
_cell.angle_gamma   90.00
#
_symmetry.space_group_name_H-M   'P 1'
#
loop_
_entity.id
_entity.type
_entity.pdbx_description
1 polymer ?
#
loop_
_entity_poly.entity_id
_entity_poly.type
_entity_poly.pdbx_seq_one_letter_code
_entity_poly.pdbx_strand_id
1 'polypeptide(L)'
;PRMDEPDTPPTDAPIAASSEPLLPDYEGACITHLVPALLEGVERPAWIPPAVMDADRVLLLVLDGLGWQQLQERWALAPALASLAGGAITTVAPSTTAAALTSISTGRPPGEHGVVGYRIAVSDGVLNALRWSTGDGDARRRHDPGAFQPCELFGSQRPPVVTRAEFATSGFTA
;
A
#
# COMPACT_ATOMS: atom_id res chain seq x y z
N PRO A 1 8.02 42.11 12.49
CA PRO A 1 7.44 40.84 12.16
C PRO A 1 8.55 39.79 12.31
N ARG A 2 8.43 38.98 13.36
CA ARG A 2 9.30 37.81 13.54
C ARG A 2 8.90 36.80 12.47
N MET A 3 9.86 36.34 11.68
CA MET A 3 9.73 35.16 10.90
C MET A 3 9.75 33.98 11.87
N ASP A 4 8.63 33.29 12.00
CA ASP A 4 8.54 32.06 12.76
C ASP A 4 9.51 31.04 12.16
N GLU A 5 10.39 30.50 13.00
CA GLU A 5 11.22 29.35 12.66
C GLU A 5 10.31 28.18 12.25
N PRO A 6 10.67 27.41 11.20
CA PRO A 6 9.92 26.24 10.83
C PRO A 6 9.97 25.23 11.99
N ASP A 7 8.80 24.81 12.44
CA ASP A 7 8.60 23.76 13.43
C ASP A 7 9.49 22.57 13.10
N THR A 8 10.35 22.20 14.03
CA THR A 8 11.21 21.03 13.91
C THR A 8 10.30 19.81 13.84
N PRO A 9 10.41 18.93 12.83
CA PRO A 9 9.60 17.72 12.76
C PRO A 9 9.81 16.87 14.01
N PRO A 10 8.81 16.10 14.44
CA PRO A 10 8.92 15.25 15.62
C PRO A 10 10.14 14.36 15.48
N THR A 11 11.01 14.41 16.46
CA THR A 11 12.22 13.59 16.54
C THR A 11 11.82 12.16 16.90
N ASP A 12 11.30 11.43 15.92
CA ASP A 12 11.36 9.98 15.99
C ASP A 12 12.83 9.61 15.80
N ALA A 13 13.42 9.06 16.84
CA ALA A 13 14.82 8.62 16.80
C ALA A 13 15.01 7.74 15.57
N PRO A 14 16.12 7.88 14.82
CA PRO A 14 16.39 7.03 13.67
C PRO A 14 16.26 5.59 14.12
N ILE A 15 15.39 4.81 13.44
CA ILE A 15 15.28 3.38 13.66
C ILE A 15 16.69 2.85 13.39
N ALA A 16 17.42 2.54 14.47
CA ALA A 16 18.74 1.95 14.36
C ALA A 16 18.59 0.75 13.42
N ALA A 17 19.45 0.64 12.41
CA ALA A 17 19.42 -0.46 11.47
C ALA A 17 19.61 -1.76 12.27
N SER A 18 18.51 -2.33 12.75
CA SER A 18 18.52 -3.65 13.37
C SER A 18 18.85 -4.64 12.26
N SER A 19 19.73 -5.59 12.52
CA SER A 19 20.02 -6.68 11.59
C SER A 19 18.83 -7.62 11.41
N GLU A 20 17.80 -7.45 12.19
CA GLU A 20 16.56 -8.24 12.13
C GLU A 20 15.54 -7.57 11.19
N PRO A 21 14.85 -8.36 10.36
CA PRO A 21 13.81 -7.84 9.48
C PRO A 21 12.66 -7.28 10.32
N LEU A 22 12.15 -6.11 9.91
CA LEU A 22 10.95 -5.54 10.51
C LEU A 22 9.73 -6.39 10.12
N LEU A 23 9.04 -6.91 11.12
CA LEU A 23 7.80 -7.68 10.90
C LEU A 23 6.63 -6.73 10.64
N PRO A 24 5.68 -7.10 9.74
CA PRO A 24 4.43 -6.36 9.57
C PRO A 24 3.63 -6.30 10.86
N ASP A 25 3.12 -5.13 11.19
CA ASP A 25 2.20 -4.93 12.32
C ASP A 25 0.74 -5.09 11.85
N TYR A 26 0.34 -6.34 11.61
CA TYR A 26 -1.02 -6.64 11.11
C TYR A 26 -2.15 -6.34 12.11
N GLU A 27 -1.84 -6.04 13.36
CA GLU A 27 -2.82 -5.67 14.38
C GLU A 27 -2.88 -4.14 14.61
N GLY A 28 -1.95 -3.38 14.02
CA GLY A 28 -1.78 -1.94 14.26
C GLY A 28 -1.53 -1.13 13.00
N ALA A 29 -0.42 -0.39 12.98
CA ALA A 29 -0.08 0.52 11.88
C ALA A 29 0.48 -0.22 10.66
N CYS A 30 -0.41 -0.72 9.81
CA CYS A 30 -0.09 -1.46 8.59
C CYS A 30 -0.88 -0.94 7.39
N ILE A 31 -0.30 -1.08 6.19
CA ILE A 31 -0.98 -0.71 4.93
C ILE A 31 -2.30 -1.46 4.70
N THR A 32 -2.51 -2.62 5.30
CA THR A 32 -3.78 -3.36 5.27
C THR A 32 -4.95 -2.60 5.88
N HIS A 33 -4.68 -1.70 6.82
CA HIS A 33 -5.72 -0.95 7.51
C HIS A 33 -6.04 0.42 6.90
N LEU A 34 -5.29 0.85 5.87
CA LEU A 34 -5.51 2.18 5.25
C LEU A 34 -6.90 2.32 4.63
N VAL A 35 -7.22 1.45 3.69
CA VAL A 35 -8.50 1.52 2.95
C VAL A 35 -9.69 1.22 3.85
N PRO A 36 -9.70 0.17 4.69
CA PRO A 36 -10.76 -0.02 5.67
C PRO A 36 -11.01 1.20 6.55
N ALA A 37 -9.97 1.80 7.12
CA ALA A 37 -10.13 2.99 7.95
C ALA A 37 -10.73 4.20 7.20
N LEU A 38 -10.33 4.38 5.94
CA LEU A 38 -10.81 5.51 5.11
C LEU A 38 -12.23 5.32 4.59
N LEU A 39 -12.65 4.08 4.31
CA LEU A 39 -13.96 3.80 3.70
C LEU A 39 -15.03 3.46 4.74
N GLU A 40 -14.70 2.70 5.76
CA GLU A 40 -15.65 2.22 6.75
C GLU A 40 -15.87 3.24 7.88
N GLY A 41 -14.85 4.05 8.18
CA GLY A 41 -14.94 5.14 9.15
C GLY A 41 -15.25 4.73 10.59
N VAL A 42 -15.33 3.42 10.87
CA VAL A 42 -15.73 2.85 12.16
C VAL A 42 -14.63 3.05 13.21
N GLU A 43 -13.38 2.90 12.78
CA GLU A 43 -12.22 3.10 13.62
C GLU A 43 -11.41 4.31 13.15
N ARG A 44 -10.93 5.11 14.12
CA ARG A 44 -10.02 6.23 13.86
C ARG A 44 -8.63 5.89 14.40
N PRO A 45 -7.80 5.20 13.63
CA PRO A 45 -6.47 4.81 14.08
C PRO A 45 -5.61 6.04 14.38
N ALA A 46 -4.94 6.04 15.52
CA ALA A 46 -4.13 7.18 15.95
C ALA A 46 -2.95 7.52 15.00
N TRP A 47 -2.55 6.57 14.16
CA TRP A 47 -1.49 6.77 13.16
C TRP A 47 -1.98 7.43 11.86
N ILE A 48 -3.30 7.57 11.63
CA ILE A 48 -3.85 8.40 10.55
C ILE A 48 -4.09 9.81 11.09
N PRO A 49 -3.55 10.85 10.46
CA PRO A 49 -3.79 12.21 10.90
C PRO A 49 -5.29 12.54 10.99
N PRO A 50 -5.77 13.18 12.08
CA PRO A 50 -7.19 13.50 12.24
C PRO A 50 -7.80 14.26 11.07
N ALA A 51 -7.04 15.19 10.47
CA ALA A 51 -7.48 15.96 9.32
C ALA A 51 -7.84 15.08 8.09
N VAL A 52 -7.23 13.91 7.96
CA VAL A 52 -7.57 12.94 6.90
C VAL A 52 -8.90 12.27 7.21
N MET A 53 -9.12 11.90 8.47
CA MET A 53 -10.36 11.25 8.91
C MET A 53 -11.57 12.19 8.95
N ASP A 54 -11.33 13.50 9.02
CA ASP A 54 -12.37 14.53 9.00
C ASP A 54 -12.64 15.09 7.60
N ALA A 55 -11.90 14.64 6.58
CA ALA A 55 -12.03 15.16 5.21
C ALA A 55 -13.22 14.54 4.47
N ASP A 56 -14.00 15.39 3.78
CA ASP A 56 -15.09 14.94 2.89
C ASP A 56 -14.61 14.14 1.69
N ARG A 57 -13.36 14.33 1.28
CA ARG A 57 -12.73 13.67 0.14
C ARG A 57 -11.28 13.36 0.44
N VAL A 58 -10.87 12.13 0.17
CA VAL A 58 -9.50 11.68 0.36
C VAL A 58 -8.93 11.19 -0.97
N LEU A 59 -7.71 11.62 -1.28
CA LEU A 59 -6.89 11.08 -2.36
C LEU A 59 -5.79 10.24 -1.75
N LEU A 60 -5.80 8.93 -1.99
CA LEU A 60 -4.71 8.04 -1.62
C LEU A 60 -3.67 7.98 -2.75
N LEU A 61 -2.50 8.56 -2.51
CA LEU A 61 -1.36 8.50 -3.43
C LEU A 61 -0.36 7.45 -2.94
N VAL A 62 -0.15 6.41 -3.72
CA VAL A 62 0.85 5.38 -3.45
C VAL A 62 2.12 5.66 -4.25
N LEU A 63 3.23 5.95 -3.56
CA LEU A 63 4.56 6.12 -4.14
C LEU A 63 5.33 4.81 -3.95
N ASP A 64 5.15 3.89 -4.89
CA ASP A 64 5.78 2.57 -4.85
C ASP A 64 7.30 2.66 -4.94
N GLY A 65 7.99 1.84 -4.14
CA GLY A 65 9.45 1.82 -4.06
C GLY A 65 10.07 2.95 -3.20
N LEU A 66 9.26 3.87 -2.66
CA LEU A 66 9.71 4.88 -1.72
C LEU A 66 9.27 4.49 -0.30
N GLY A 67 10.20 3.93 0.49
CA GLY A 67 9.95 3.62 1.89
C GLY A 67 10.19 4.82 2.82
N TRP A 68 9.68 4.74 4.05
CA TRP A 68 9.82 5.77 5.06
C TRP A 68 11.28 6.13 5.36
N GLN A 69 12.16 5.13 5.51
CA GLN A 69 13.59 5.35 5.76
C GLN A 69 14.26 6.10 4.61
N GLN A 70 13.99 5.70 3.36
CA GLN A 70 14.52 6.36 2.18
C GLN A 70 14.04 7.81 2.06
N LEU A 71 12.80 8.08 2.46
CA LEU A 71 12.28 9.44 2.52
C LEU A 71 13.00 10.25 3.59
N GLN A 72 13.17 9.71 4.81
CA GLN A 72 13.86 10.41 5.89
C GLN A 72 15.31 10.74 5.55
N GLU A 73 16.05 9.80 4.96
CA GLU A 73 17.43 10.02 4.51
C GLU A 73 17.55 11.14 3.46
N ARG A 74 16.47 11.41 2.74
CA ARG A 74 16.41 12.37 1.62
C ARG A 74 15.42 13.50 1.84
N TRP A 75 15.06 13.75 3.08
CA TRP A 75 14.04 14.71 3.50
C TRP A 75 14.20 16.10 2.83
N ALA A 76 15.43 16.59 2.78
CA ALA A 76 15.76 17.86 2.15
C ALA A 76 15.51 17.91 0.63
N LEU A 77 15.48 16.75 -0.03
CA LEU A 77 15.21 16.64 -1.48
C LEU A 77 13.70 16.55 -1.80
N ALA A 78 12.87 16.35 -0.78
CA ALA A 78 11.43 16.16 -0.95
C ALA A 78 10.63 17.06 0.02
N PRO A 79 10.81 18.40 -0.02
CA PRO A 79 10.22 19.31 0.97
C PRO A 79 8.69 19.26 1.01
N ALA A 80 8.03 18.99 -0.13
CA ALA A 80 6.59 18.84 -0.18
C ALA A 80 6.10 17.59 0.61
N LEU A 81 6.80 16.46 0.49
CA LEU A 81 6.48 15.26 1.28
C LEU A 81 6.85 15.46 2.75
N ALA A 82 7.96 16.15 2.99
CA ALA A 82 8.44 16.48 4.32
C ALA A 82 7.45 17.36 5.12
N SER A 83 6.65 18.18 4.44
CA SER A 83 5.66 19.05 5.09
C SER A 83 4.33 18.34 5.42
N LEU A 84 4.15 17.11 5.02
CA LEU A 84 2.93 16.36 5.30
C LEU A 84 2.96 15.79 6.73
N ALA A 85 1.82 15.83 7.42
CA ALA A 85 1.66 15.18 8.70
C ALA A 85 1.52 13.67 8.54
N GLY A 86 2.09 12.91 9.46
CA GLY A 86 2.04 11.45 9.48
C GLY A 86 3.30 10.81 10.00
N GLY A 87 3.40 9.50 9.94
CA GLY A 87 4.52 8.73 10.46
C GLY A 87 4.72 7.42 9.70
N ALA A 88 5.67 6.62 10.19
CA ALA A 88 5.93 5.30 9.65
C ALA A 88 4.75 4.35 9.93
N ILE A 89 4.42 3.56 8.92
CA ILE A 89 3.56 2.38 9.07
C ILE A 89 4.27 1.18 8.44
N THR A 90 3.88 -0.03 8.80
CA THR A 90 4.47 -1.23 8.20
C THR A 90 3.81 -1.57 6.87
N THR A 91 4.58 -2.18 5.98
CA THR A 91 4.06 -2.88 4.82
C THR A 91 3.78 -4.35 5.16
N VAL A 92 3.36 -5.14 4.17
CA VAL A 92 3.09 -6.58 4.30
C VAL A 92 4.34 -7.41 3.98
N ALA A 93 4.32 -8.69 4.34
CA ALA A 93 5.33 -9.66 3.95
C ALA A 93 4.70 -10.72 3.02
N PRO A 94 5.28 -10.91 1.80
CA PRO A 94 6.39 -10.15 1.20
C PRO A 94 5.96 -8.74 0.77
N SER A 95 6.89 -7.78 0.82
CA SER A 95 6.66 -6.36 0.48
C SER A 95 6.77 -6.05 -1.02
N THR A 96 6.41 -6.99 -1.89
CA THR A 96 6.42 -6.77 -3.33
C THR A 96 5.25 -5.90 -3.77
N THR A 97 5.41 -5.11 -4.84
CA THR A 97 4.37 -4.23 -5.40
C THR A 97 3.01 -4.91 -5.53
N ALA A 98 2.96 -6.12 -6.11
CA ALA A 98 1.72 -6.84 -6.31
C ALA A 98 1.03 -7.20 -4.98
N ALA A 99 1.77 -7.72 -4.01
CA ALA A 99 1.24 -8.07 -2.69
C ALA A 99 0.79 -6.82 -1.93
N ALA A 100 1.62 -5.76 -1.92
CA ALA A 100 1.32 -4.52 -1.22
C ALA A 100 0.09 -3.80 -1.78
N LEU A 101 -0.02 -3.65 -3.12
CA LEU A 101 -1.17 -3.01 -3.76
C LEU A 101 -2.47 -3.81 -3.53
N THR A 102 -2.40 -5.15 -3.61
CA THR A 102 -3.56 -5.99 -3.30
C THR A 102 -3.94 -5.86 -1.84
N SER A 103 -2.98 -5.85 -0.92
CA SER A 103 -3.26 -5.64 0.51
C SER A 103 -3.88 -4.27 0.82
N ILE A 104 -3.43 -3.20 0.16
CA ILE A 104 -4.04 -1.87 0.29
C ILE A 104 -5.50 -1.91 -0.19
N SER A 105 -5.75 -2.48 -1.37
CA SER A 105 -7.09 -2.47 -1.98
C SER A 105 -8.08 -3.42 -1.32
N THR A 106 -7.63 -4.54 -0.75
CA THR A 106 -8.50 -5.53 -0.09
C THR A 106 -8.62 -5.33 1.42
N GLY A 107 -7.67 -4.63 2.05
CA GLY A 107 -7.56 -4.60 3.51
C GLY A 107 -7.10 -5.92 4.13
N ARG A 108 -6.51 -6.82 3.33
CA ARG A 108 -6.13 -8.17 3.77
C ARG A 108 -4.64 -8.43 3.60
N PRO A 109 -4.02 -9.27 4.44
CA PRO A 109 -2.63 -9.69 4.26
C PRO A 109 -2.48 -10.66 3.08
N PRO A 110 -1.24 -10.82 2.52
CA PRO A 110 -0.98 -11.68 1.37
C PRO A 110 -1.42 -13.14 1.53
N GLY A 111 -1.38 -13.67 2.75
CA GLY A 111 -1.84 -15.02 3.05
C GLY A 111 -3.35 -15.23 2.92
N GLU A 112 -4.14 -14.14 2.99
CA GLU A 112 -5.60 -14.19 2.82
C GLU A 112 -6.02 -13.92 1.39
N HIS A 113 -5.47 -12.89 0.73
CA HIS A 113 -5.87 -12.56 -0.65
C HIS A 113 -5.14 -13.35 -1.74
N GLY A 114 -4.13 -14.17 -1.38
CA GLY A 114 -3.46 -15.10 -2.29
C GLY A 114 -2.40 -14.49 -3.24
N VAL A 115 -2.31 -13.18 -3.39
CA VAL A 115 -1.28 -12.52 -4.22
C VAL A 115 -0.01 -12.37 -3.40
N VAL A 116 0.77 -13.44 -3.31
CA VAL A 116 1.93 -13.56 -2.44
C VAL A 116 3.24 -13.06 -3.06
N GLY A 117 3.21 -12.45 -4.23
CA GLY A 117 4.41 -11.92 -4.86
C GLY A 117 4.20 -11.37 -6.26
N TYR A 118 5.28 -10.82 -6.82
CA TYR A 118 5.30 -10.36 -8.21
C TYR A 118 5.23 -11.50 -9.22
N ARG A 119 5.85 -12.65 -8.88
CA ARG A 119 5.84 -13.87 -9.67
C ARG A 119 5.32 -15.01 -8.83
N ILE A 120 4.25 -15.65 -9.30
CA ILE A 120 3.55 -16.70 -8.58
C ILE A 120 3.53 -17.95 -9.45
N ALA A 121 3.91 -19.10 -8.90
CA ALA A 121 3.81 -20.37 -9.60
C ALA A 121 2.33 -20.74 -9.82
N VAL A 122 1.99 -21.08 -11.03
CA VAL A 122 0.67 -21.54 -11.45
C VAL A 122 0.79 -22.85 -12.23
N SER A 123 -0.32 -23.51 -12.54
CA SER A 123 -0.33 -24.83 -13.16
C SER A 123 0.39 -24.89 -14.53
N ASP A 124 0.40 -23.78 -15.26
CA ASP A 124 0.97 -23.64 -16.61
C ASP A 124 2.19 -22.71 -16.67
N GLY A 125 2.86 -22.46 -15.52
CA GLY A 125 4.10 -21.70 -15.49
C GLY A 125 4.22 -20.71 -14.34
N VAL A 126 4.67 -19.49 -14.63
CA VAL A 126 4.85 -18.41 -13.65
C VAL A 126 4.02 -17.20 -14.07
N LEU A 127 3.06 -16.85 -13.25
CA LEU A 127 2.22 -15.68 -13.42
C LEU A 127 2.96 -14.41 -12.96
N ASN A 128 3.01 -13.41 -13.84
CA ASN A 128 3.32 -12.03 -13.45
C ASN A 128 2.04 -11.39 -12.89
N ALA A 129 1.98 -11.18 -11.59
CA ALA A 129 0.75 -10.76 -10.91
C ALA A 129 0.35 -9.29 -11.19
N LEU A 130 1.27 -8.42 -11.66
CA LEU A 130 0.92 -7.05 -12.05
C LEU A 130 0.33 -6.96 -13.45
N ARG A 131 0.92 -7.68 -14.42
CA ARG A 131 0.47 -7.69 -15.81
C ARG A 131 -0.58 -8.76 -16.10
N TRP A 132 -0.74 -9.69 -15.20
CA TRP A 132 -1.58 -10.86 -15.31
C TRP A 132 -1.25 -11.69 -16.55
N SER A 133 0.03 -12.01 -16.70
CA SER A 133 0.59 -12.72 -17.86
C SER A 133 1.54 -13.83 -17.44
N THR A 134 1.63 -14.87 -18.27
CA THR A 134 2.65 -15.92 -18.19
C THR A 134 3.64 -15.81 -19.36
N GLY A 135 4.55 -16.78 -19.51
CA GLY A 135 5.42 -16.87 -20.69
C GLY A 135 4.66 -16.92 -22.02
N ASP A 136 3.43 -17.42 -22.01
CA ASP A 136 2.54 -17.55 -23.16
C ASP A 136 1.66 -16.30 -23.42
N GLY A 137 1.91 -15.20 -22.72
CA GLY A 137 1.18 -13.95 -22.86
C GLY A 137 0.07 -13.74 -21.83
N ASP A 138 -1.03 -13.09 -22.21
CA ASP A 138 -2.16 -12.79 -21.32
C ASP A 138 -2.74 -14.05 -20.67
N ALA A 139 -2.84 -14.02 -19.35
CA ALA A 139 -3.26 -15.18 -18.56
C ALA A 139 -4.70 -15.06 -18.01
N ARG A 140 -5.41 -13.94 -18.23
CA ARG A 140 -6.73 -13.66 -17.61
C ARG A 140 -7.80 -14.71 -17.91
N ARG A 141 -7.73 -15.35 -19.09
CA ARG A 141 -8.67 -16.42 -19.45
C ARG A 141 -8.37 -17.74 -18.78
N ARG A 142 -7.09 -18.02 -18.47
CA ARG A 142 -6.65 -19.27 -17.83
C ARG A 142 -6.64 -19.14 -16.31
N HIS A 143 -6.29 -17.97 -15.83
CA HIS A 143 -6.21 -17.59 -14.43
C HIS A 143 -7.05 -16.33 -14.24
N ASP A 144 -8.35 -16.50 -14.04
CA ASP A 144 -9.26 -15.39 -13.81
C ASP A 144 -8.82 -14.61 -12.55
N PRO A 145 -8.57 -13.28 -12.65
CA PRO A 145 -8.10 -12.49 -11.52
C PRO A 145 -9.01 -12.54 -10.30
N GLY A 146 -10.34 -12.52 -10.51
CA GLY A 146 -11.31 -12.55 -9.42
C GLY A 146 -11.41 -13.92 -8.74
N ALA A 147 -11.21 -15.01 -9.51
CA ALA A 147 -11.15 -16.35 -8.93
C ALA A 147 -9.83 -16.60 -8.17
N PHE A 148 -8.74 -16.00 -8.64
CA PHE A 148 -7.42 -16.12 -8.02
C PHE A 148 -7.31 -15.29 -6.74
N GLN A 149 -7.86 -14.08 -6.75
CA GLN A 149 -7.93 -13.14 -5.64
C GLN A 149 -9.42 -12.85 -5.35
N PRO A 150 -10.08 -13.63 -4.47
CA PRO A 150 -11.51 -13.54 -4.24
C PRO A 150 -11.91 -12.48 -3.21
N CYS A 151 -10.95 -11.77 -2.60
CA CYS A 151 -11.26 -10.74 -1.62
C CYS A 151 -11.84 -9.50 -2.30
N GLU A 152 -12.85 -8.92 -1.71
CA GLU A 152 -13.48 -7.70 -2.20
C GLU A 152 -12.49 -6.53 -2.20
N LEU A 153 -12.45 -5.77 -3.29
CA LEU A 153 -11.61 -4.59 -3.42
C LEU A 153 -12.37 -3.36 -2.91
N PHE A 154 -11.72 -2.56 -2.08
CA PHE A 154 -12.27 -1.30 -1.54
C PHE A 154 -13.63 -1.48 -0.81
N GLY A 155 -13.87 -2.64 -0.19
CA GLY A 155 -15.16 -2.99 0.37
C GLY A 155 -16.25 -2.95 -0.71
N SER A 156 -17.45 -2.50 -0.37
CA SER A 156 -18.54 -2.35 -1.34
C SER A 156 -18.43 -1.09 -2.23
N GLN A 157 -17.39 -0.28 -2.05
CA GLN A 157 -17.21 0.97 -2.78
C GLN A 157 -16.38 0.75 -4.07
N ARG A 158 -16.53 1.67 -5.02
CA ARG A 158 -15.78 1.64 -6.28
C ARG A 158 -15.11 3.00 -6.52
N PRO A 159 -14.06 3.32 -5.77
CA PRO A 159 -13.34 4.57 -5.95
C PRO A 159 -12.68 4.60 -7.34
N PRO A 160 -12.52 5.77 -7.96
CA PRO A 160 -11.70 5.90 -9.14
C PRO A 160 -10.25 5.49 -8.86
N VAL A 161 -9.70 4.60 -9.69
CA VAL A 161 -8.30 4.18 -9.61
C VAL A 161 -7.55 4.68 -10.83
N VAL A 162 -6.44 5.37 -10.61
CA VAL A 162 -5.53 5.82 -11.67
C VAL A 162 -4.28 4.96 -11.61
N THR A 163 -4.07 4.14 -12.61
CA THR A 163 -2.91 3.26 -12.73
C THR A 163 -2.49 3.11 -14.20
N ARG A 164 -1.41 2.40 -14.47
CA ARG A 164 -1.02 2.07 -15.84
C ARG A 164 -2.05 1.13 -16.47
N ALA A 165 -2.36 1.35 -17.76
CA ALA A 165 -3.32 0.52 -18.49
C ALA A 165 -2.95 -0.97 -18.50
N GLU A 166 -1.66 -1.30 -18.49
CA GLU A 166 -1.16 -2.68 -18.43
C GLU A 166 -1.46 -3.41 -17.11
N PHE A 167 -1.82 -2.67 -16.06
CA PHE A 167 -2.17 -3.21 -14.74
C PHE A 167 -3.69 -3.27 -14.52
N ALA A 168 -4.48 -2.76 -15.46
CA ALA A 168 -5.93 -2.86 -15.38
C ALA A 168 -6.38 -4.34 -15.41
N THR A 169 -7.43 -4.67 -14.68
CA THR A 169 -7.96 -6.03 -14.56
C THR A 169 -6.92 -7.08 -14.11
N SER A 170 -6.08 -6.73 -13.17
CA SER A 170 -5.21 -7.63 -12.41
C SER A 170 -5.79 -7.88 -11.00
N GLY A 171 -5.15 -8.72 -10.19
CA GLY A 171 -5.68 -9.10 -8.88
C GLY A 171 -5.92 -7.96 -7.87
N PHE A 172 -5.40 -6.74 -8.13
CA PHE A 172 -5.64 -5.56 -7.30
C PHE A 172 -6.55 -4.50 -7.95
N THR A 173 -7.06 -4.76 -9.15
CA THR A 173 -7.94 -3.83 -9.91
C THR A 173 -9.14 -4.53 -10.59
N ALA A 174 -9.27 -5.83 -10.43
CA ALA A 174 -10.31 -6.63 -11.08
C ALA A 174 -11.66 -6.57 -10.34
#